data_37a20bd68060429a0b87f51652bad87c
#
_entry.id   37a20bd68060429a0b87f51652bad87c
#
_cell.length_a   1.000
_cell.length_b   1.000
_cell.length_c   1.000
_cell.angle_alpha   90.00
_cell.angle_beta   90.00
_cell.angle_gamma   90.00
#
_symmetry.space_group_name_H-M   'P 1'
#
loop_
_entity.id
_entity.type
_entity.pdbx_description
1 polymer ?
#
loop_
_entity_poly.entity_id
_entity_poly.type
_entity_poly.pdbx_seq_one_letter_code
_entity_poly.pdbx_strand_id
1 'polypeptide(L)'
;MAQLVAIYRSPSYSPQQHRVNDTAILDATVGQLEAQGWRAVKTTEREVEQGRLPAAELYLNMCQGSLAAEQLMPLESDGIVVVNRPSSALNCHRYRLVKRLGESTLAFPRTLIHPSSAPLPPAEQLRALSPDHQKVWIKRGDVHAERPEDVLATSLEAAAEALQAFTGRGIPWVALQEHVPGPVVKFYGVTDGRFFNWYGSDAGFGGERPVVDENRLKALAFEAAAILGLEVFGGDVAFPEPDRPVLIDINDWPSFAPFRDDAARAIAAYITHRFAHRKHS
;
A
#
# COMPACT_ATOMS: atom_id res chain seq x y z
N MET A 1 4.99 28.82 -14.83
CA MET A 1 4.97 27.35 -14.79
C MET A 1 4.67 26.93 -13.37
N ALA A 2 3.68 26.07 -13.17
CA ALA A 2 3.40 25.52 -11.85
C ALA A 2 4.53 24.58 -11.42
N GLN A 3 4.91 24.65 -10.15
CA GLN A 3 5.99 23.82 -9.60
C GLN A 3 5.41 22.63 -8.85
N LEU A 4 5.96 21.44 -9.11
CA LEU A 4 5.71 20.24 -8.33
C LEU A 4 6.98 19.75 -7.63
N VAL A 5 6.81 19.10 -6.49
CA VAL A 5 7.87 18.35 -5.80
C VAL A 5 7.53 16.87 -5.83
N ALA A 6 8.46 16.05 -6.33
CA ALA A 6 8.38 14.60 -6.29
C ALA A 6 9.27 14.08 -5.14
N ILE A 7 8.64 13.43 -4.16
CA ILE A 7 9.31 12.93 -2.96
C ILE A 7 9.49 11.42 -3.09
N TYR A 8 10.73 10.99 -3.26
CA TYR A 8 11.10 9.59 -3.44
C TYR A 8 11.19 8.88 -2.09
N ARG A 9 10.60 7.69 -2.03
CA ARG A 9 10.65 6.79 -0.87
C ARG A 9 12.09 6.54 -0.43
N SER A 10 12.33 6.53 0.89
CA SER A 10 13.62 6.14 1.45
C SER A 10 13.93 4.68 1.13
N PRO A 11 15.18 4.37 0.76
CA PRO A 11 15.62 2.98 0.58
C PRO A 11 15.41 2.08 1.82
N SER A 12 15.29 2.65 3.01
CA SER A 12 14.99 1.90 4.24
C SER A 12 13.58 1.36 4.29
N TYR A 13 12.63 1.97 3.56
CA TYR A 13 11.23 1.57 3.52
C TYR A 13 10.86 0.77 2.25
N SER A 14 11.82 0.46 1.40
CA SER A 14 11.58 -0.29 0.17
C SER A 14 12.46 -1.55 0.13
N PRO A 15 11.89 -2.75 -0.01
CA PRO A 15 12.68 -3.95 -0.23
C PRO A 15 13.65 -3.78 -1.39
N GLN A 16 14.87 -4.27 -1.27
CA GLN A 16 15.94 -4.02 -2.24
C GLN A 16 15.53 -4.35 -3.69
N GLN A 17 14.76 -5.42 -3.86
CA GLN A 17 14.24 -5.87 -5.16
C GLN A 17 13.19 -4.93 -5.78
N HIS A 18 12.56 -4.06 -5.00
CA HIS A 18 11.50 -3.16 -5.46
C HIS A 18 11.98 -1.72 -5.71
N ARG A 19 13.13 -1.32 -5.14
CA ARG A 19 13.63 0.07 -5.19
C ARG A 19 13.67 0.67 -6.59
N VAL A 20 14.19 -0.08 -7.55
CA VAL A 20 14.29 0.39 -8.95
C VAL A 20 12.90 0.62 -9.55
N ASN A 21 11.97 -0.29 -9.28
CA ASN A 21 10.61 -0.20 -9.81
C ASN A 21 9.80 0.91 -9.14
N ASP A 22 9.99 1.13 -7.84
CA ASP A 22 9.32 2.21 -7.09
C ASP A 22 9.80 3.59 -7.58
N THR A 23 11.09 3.76 -7.80
CA THR A 23 11.64 4.99 -8.40
C THR A 23 11.12 5.21 -9.82
N ALA A 24 11.04 4.14 -10.61
CA ALA A 24 10.70 4.24 -12.03
C ALA A 24 9.26 4.68 -12.30
N ILE A 25 8.27 4.32 -11.46
CA ILE A 25 6.89 4.83 -11.64
C ILE A 25 6.80 6.32 -11.33
N LEU A 26 7.52 6.81 -10.32
CA LEU A 26 7.52 8.23 -10.00
C LEU A 26 8.24 9.03 -11.09
N ASP A 27 9.39 8.54 -11.58
CA ASP A 27 10.11 9.16 -12.71
C ASP A 27 9.24 9.22 -13.98
N ALA A 28 8.56 8.14 -14.31
CA ALA A 28 7.66 8.12 -15.46
C ALA A 28 6.49 9.11 -15.31
N THR A 29 5.92 9.21 -14.12
CA THR A 29 4.84 10.17 -13.82
C THR A 29 5.34 11.61 -13.90
N VAL A 30 6.51 11.90 -13.34
CA VAL A 30 7.16 13.22 -13.43
C VAL A 30 7.38 13.59 -14.89
N GLY A 31 7.94 12.68 -15.72
CA GLY A 31 8.14 12.93 -17.14
C GLY A 31 6.85 13.26 -17.90
N GLN A 32 5.72 12.60 -17.57
CA GLN A 32 4.42 12.94 -18.15
C GLN A 32 3.93 14.35 -17.74
N LEU A 33 4.17 14.73 -16.49
CA LEU A 33 3.79 16.06 -16.00
C LEU A 33 4.69 17.17 -16.57
N GLU A 34 6.00 16.93 -16.71
CA GLU A 34 6.93 17.85 -17.36
C GLU A 34 6.56 18.08 -18.84
N ALA A 35 6.14 17.04 -19.55
CA ALA A 35 5.61 17.16 -20.92
C ALA A 35 4.33 18.01 -21.00
N GLN A 36 3.59 18.15 -19.90
CA GLN A 36 2.41 19.03 -19.75
C GLN A 36 2.78 20.43 -19.24
N GLY A 37 4.06 20.77 -19.13
CA GLY A 37 4.54 22.09 -18.74
C GLY A 37 4.73 22.33 -17.24
N TRP A 38 4.77 21.27 -16.44
CA TRP A 38 5.15 21.37 -15.02
C TRP A 38 6.67 21.51 -14.87
N ARG A 39 7.11 22.19 -13.82
CA ARG A 39 8.50 22.21 -13.39
C ARG A 39 8.65 21.30 -12.19
N ALA A 40 9.36 20.18 -12.34
CA ALA A 40 9.57 19.24 -11.26
C ALA A 40 10.85 19.53 -10.47
N VAL A 41 10.75 19.41 -9.14
CA VAL A 41 11.87 19.34 -8.21
C VAL A 41 11.84 17.98 -7.55
N LYS A 42 12.94 17.24 -7.59
CA LYS A 42 13.06 15.93 -6.95
C LYS A 42 13.71 16.09 -5.58
N THR A 43 13.14 15.43 -4.58
CA THR A 43 13.68 15.33 -3.22
C THR A 43 13.48 13.92 -2.68
N THR A 44 14.03 13.63 -1.52
CA THR A 44 13.94 12.31 -0.89
C THR A 44 13.17 12.39 0.44
N GLU A 45 12.56 11.29 0.83
CA GLU A 45 11.92 11.16 2.14
C GLU A 45 12.86 11.55 3.29
N ARG A 46 14.17 11.18 3.19
CA ARG A 46 15.18 11.56 4.17
C ARG A 46 15.39 13.07 4.27
N GLU A 47 15.30 13.80 3.17
CA GLU A 47 15.40 15.27 3.18
C GLU A 47 14.17 15.87 3.85
N VAL A 48 12.96 15.32 3.58
CA VAL A 48 11.73 15.72 4.25
C VAL A 48 11.82 15.49 5.76
N GLU A 49 12.28 14.32 6.21
CA GLU A 49 12.51 14.02 7.64
C GLU A 49 13.46 15.00 8.33
N GLN A 50 14.37 15.60 7.56
CA GLN A 50 15.32 16.61 8.05
C GLN A 50 14.79 18.05 7.95
N GLY A 51 13.50 18.23 7.64
CA GLY A 51 12.88 19.55 7.49
C GLY A 51 13.27 20.30 6.21
N ARG A 52 13.86 19.62 5.22
CA ARG A 52 14.27 20.20 3.94
C ARG A 52 13.27 19.87 2.84
N LEU A 53 12.11 20.47 2.92
CA LEU A 53 11.05 20.30 1.92
C LEU A 53 10.99 21.55 1.03
N PRO A 54 11.24 21.43 -0.29
CA PRO A 54 11.07 22.56 -1.22
C PRO A 54 9.60 22.99 -1.29
N ALA A 55 9.35 24.31 -1.41
CA ALA A 55 8.00 24.82 -1.58
C ALA A 55 7.48 24.55 -3.00
N ALA A 56 6.22 24.10 -3.11
CA ALA A 56 5.57 23.84 -4.39
C ALA A 56 4.04 23.97 -4.26
N GLU A 57 3.35 23.97 -5.40
CA GLU A 57 1.88 23.98 -5.48
C GLU A 57 1.28 22.57 -5.46
N LEU A 58 2.11 21.53 -5.70
CA LEU A 58 1.74 20.13 -5.81
C LEU A 58 2.88 19.25 -5.31
N TYR A 59 2.53 18.19 -4.57
CA TYR A 59 3.50 17.17 -4.11
C TYR A 59 3.07 15.78 -4.54
N LEU A 60 4.02 15.01 -5.10
CA LEU A 60 3.88 13.58 -5.32
C LEU A 60 4.60 12.90 -4.16
N ASN A 61 3.86 12.22 -3.30
CA ASN A 61 4.37 11.73 -2.03
C ASN A 61 4.47 10.20 -2.02
N MET A 62 5.68 9.67 -2.05
CA MET A 62 5.95 8.25 -1.82
C MET A 62 6.50 7.95 -0.41
N CYS A 63 6.48 8.90 0.52
CA CYS A 63 6.95 8.67 1.86
C CYS A 63 6.11 7.63 2.59
N GLN A 64 6.77 6.78 3.38
CA GLN A 64 6.13 5.78 4.23
C GLN A 64 6.47 5.94 5.72
N GLY A 65 7.53 6.68 6.04
CA GLY A 65 7.95 6.92 7.42
C GLY A 65 7.04 7.92 8.15
N SER A 66 6.79 7.66 9.43
CA SER A 66 5.96 8.55 10.27
C SER A 66 6.53 9.95 10.38
N LEU A 67 7.88 10.09 10.47
CA LEU A 67 8.54 11.41 10.57
C LEU A 67 8.31 12.24 9.30
N ALA A 68 8.46 11.64 8.12
CA ALA A 68 8.18 12.34 6.87
C ALA A 68 6.70 12.73 6.76
N ALA A 69 5.80 11.83 7.16
CA ALA A 69 4.36 12.12 7.16
C ALA A 69 4.03 13.30 8.09
N GLU A 70 4.60 13.38 9.29
CA GLU A 70 4.43 14.50 10.22
C GLU A 70 4.86 15.83 9.60
N GLN A 71 5.97 15.85 8.86
CA GLN A 71 6.43 17.05 8.14
C GLN A 71 5.50 17.47 6.98
N LEU A 72 4.78 16.52 6.40
CA LEU A 72 3.88 16.75 5.27
C LEU A 72 2.43 17.05 5.69
N MET A 73 2.01 16.71 6.92
CA MET A 73 0.65 16.93 7.42
C MET A 73 0.20 18.40 7.35
N PRO A 74 1.04 19.41 7.61
CA PRO A 74 0.65 20.80 7.43
C PRO A 74 0.21 21.13 6.00
N LEU A 75 0.85 20.56 4.97
CA LEU A 75 0.46 20.76 3.58
C LEU A 75 -0.98 20.24 3.32
N GLU A 76 -1.31 19.08 3.89
CA GLU A 76 -2.67 18.51 3.78
C GLU A 76 -3.69 19.43 4.49
N SER A 77 -3.36 19.93 5.68
CA SER A 77 -4.20 20.83 6.48
C SER A 77 -4.43 22.18 5.77
N ASP A 78 -3.42 22.70 5.08
CA ASP A 78 -3.48 23.93 4.29
C ASP A 78 -4.20 23.74 2.94
N GLY A 79 -4.68 22.51 2.68
CA GLY A 79 -5.38 22.18 1.43
C GLY A 79 -4.46 22.15 0.21
N ILE A 80 -3.14 22.03 0.36
CA ILE A 80 -2.20 21.85 -0.74
C ILE A 80 -2.39 20.44 -1.33
N VAL A 81 -2.30 20.32 -2.65
CA VAL A 81 -2.46 19.02 -3.30
C VAL A 81 -1.25 18.13 -3.04
N VAL A 82 -1.46 17.04 -2.31
CA VAL A 82 -0.46 16.00 -2.05
C VAL A 82 -1.03 14.65 -2.49
N VAL A 83 -0.35 13.93 -3.35
CA VAL A 83 -0.78 12.61 -3.89
C VAL A 83 0.29 11.54 -3.57
N ASN A 84 0.00 10.51 -2.79
CA ASN A 84 -1.13 10.36 -1.87
C ASN A 84 -0.95 11.30 -0.67
N ARG A 85 -2.06 11.62 -0.01
CA ARG A 85 -2.00 12.41 1.22
C ARG A 85 -1.14 11.72 2.28
N PRO A 86 -0.39 12.44 3.13
CA PRO A 86 0.39 11.82 4.20
C PRO A 86 -0.46 10.99 5.17
N SER A 87 -1.69 11.45 5.48
CA SER A 87 -2.65 10.69 6.27
C SER A 87 -3.02 9.34 5.63
N SER A 88 -3.18 9.31 4.31
CA SER A 88 -3.52 8.10 3.54
C SER A 88 -2.34 7.12 3.46
N ALA A 89 -1.12 7.62 3.26
CA ALA A 89 0.09 6.80 3.31
C ALA A 89 0.23 6.11 4.68
N LEU A 90 0.02 6.84 5.78
CA LEU A 90 0.01 6.27 7.13
C LEU A 90 -1.11 5.24 7.35
N ASN A 91 -2.26 5.38 6.66
CA ASN A 91 -3.33 4.39 6.75
C ASN A 91 -2.95 3.03 6.15
N CYS A 92 -1.89 2.97 5.33
CA CYS A 92 -1.32 1.73 4.83
C CYS A 92 -0.40 1.04 5.85
N HIS A 93 0.01 1.69 6.95
CA HIS A 93 0.68 0.99 8.05
C HIS A 93 -0.26 -0.08 8.60
N ARG A 94 0.24 -1.30 8.71
CA ARG A 94 -0.61 -2.48 8.90
C ARG A 94 -1.58 -2.39 10.08
N TYR A 95 -1.16 -1.84 11.21
CA TYR A 95 -2.05 -1.68 12.38
C TYR A 95 -3.21 -0.71 12.11
N ARG A 96 -2.98 0.38 11.32
CA ARG A 96 -4.04 1.32 10.94
C ARG A 96 -4.93 0.74 9.86
N LEU A 97 -4.34 0.06 8.88
CA LEU A 97 -5.03 -0.65 7.82
C LEU A 97 -6.02 -1.67 8.40
N VAL A 98 -5.53 -2.55 9.30
CA VAL A 98 -6.36 -3.56 9.98
C VAL A 98 -7.52 -2.92 10.74
N LYS A 99 -7.26 -1.83 11.47
CA LYS A 99 -8.30 -1.12 12.20
C LYS A 99 -9.37 -0.55 11.26
N ARG A 100 -8.96 0.20 10.22
CA ARG A 100 -9.90 0.86 9.30
C ARG A 100 -10.72 -0.13 8.48
N LEU A 101 -10.08 -1.18 7.96
CA LEU A 101 -10.79 -2.21 7.20
C LEU A 101 -11.64 -3.09 8.10
N GLY A 102 -11.21 -3.39 9.33
CA GLY A 102 -11.99 -4.15 10.31
C GLY A 102 -13.24 -3.43 10.82
N GLU A 103 -13.28 -2.10 10.74
CA GLU A 103 -14.45 -1.26 11.05
C GLU A 103 -15.41 -1.12 9.85
N SER A 104 -15.07 -1.66 8.68
CA SER A 104 -15.88 -1.62 7.45
C SER A 104 -16.59 -2.94 7.19
N THR A 105 -17.45 -2.96 6.17
CA THR A 105 -18.11 -4.18 5.67
C THR A 105 -17.31 -4.88 4.56
N LEU A 106 -16.13 -4.36 4.23
CA LEU A 106 -15.27 -4.89 3.17
C LEU A 106 -14.75 -6.28 3.54
N ALA A 107 -14.74 -7.19 2.57
CA ALA A 107 -14.23 -8.55 2.77
C ALA A 107 -12.70 -8.50 2.99
N PHE A 108 -12.30 -8.66 4.25
CA PHE A 108 -10.92 -8.63 4.73
C PHE A 108 -10.70 -9.79 5.71
N PRO A 109 -9.54 -10.47 5.71
CA PRO A 109 -9.28 -11.60 6.60
C PRO A 109 -9.32 -11.17 8.07
N ARG A 110 -9.79 -12.04 8.94
CA ARG A 110 -9.64 -11.81 10.38
C ARG A 110 -8.17 -11.55 10.70
N THR A 111 -7.93 -10.47 11.39
CA THR A 111 -6.57 -10.04 11.70
C THR A 111 -6.51 -9.51 13.12
N LEU A 112 -5.55 -10.00 13.89
CA LEU A 112 -5.27 -9.57 15.24
C LEU A 112 -3.92 -8.83 15.27
N ILE A 113 -3.92 -7.60 15.73
CA ILE A 113 -2.68 -6.87 16.03
C ILE A 113 -2.19 -7.29 17.42
N HIS A 114 -0.93 -7.72 17.50
CA HIS A 114 -0.37 -8.33 18.68
C HIS A 114 1.04 -7.79 18.97
N PRO A 115 1.40 -7.50 20.24
CA PRO A 115 2.78 -7.14 20.58
C PRO A 115 3.71 -8.33 20.31
N SER A 116 4.79 -8.13 19.59
CA SER A 116 5.70 -9.23 19.24
C SER A 116 6.40 -9.84 20.47
N SER A 117 6.60 -9.06 21.53
CA SER A 117 7.23 -9.47 22.79
C SER A 117 6.28 -10.17 23.76
N ALA A 118 4.97 -10.18 23.49
CA ALA A 118 3.99 -10.85 24.36
C ALA A 118 3.90 -12.34 24.03
N PRO A 119 3.47 -13.20 24.98
CA PRO A 119 3.09 -14.56 24.69
C PRO A 119 2.03 -14.63 23.59
N LEU A 120 1.95 -15.72 22.85
CA LEU A 120 0.88 -15.92 21.86
C LEU A 120 -0.51 -15.64 22.45
N PRO A 121 -1.44 -15.14 21.63
CA PRO A 121 -2.83 -14.97 22.04
C PRO A 121 -3.44 -16.29 22.56
N PRO A 122 -4.53 -16.21 23.37
CA PRO A 122 -5.24 -17.39 23.83
C PRO A 122 -5.63 -18.32 22.68
N ALA A 123 -5.59 -19.63 22.94
CA ALA A 123 -5.85 -20.68 21.94
C ALA A 123 -7.18 -20.51 21.19
N GLU A 124 -8.20 -19.94 21.83
CA GLU A 124 -9.49 -19.63 21.20
C GLU A 124 -9.34 -18.58 20.09
N GLN A 125 -8.58 -17.51 20.32
CA GLN A 125 -8.33 -16.48 19.33
C GLN A 125 -7.50 -17.01 18.17
N LEU A 126 -6.50 -17.83 18.45
CA LEU A 126 -5.68 -18.47 17.42
C LEU A 126 -6.49 -19.44 16.56
N ARG A 127 -7.37 -20.24 17.16
CA ARG A 127 -8.31 -21.12 16.42
C ARG A 127 -9.24 -20.33 15.52
N ALA A 128 -9.65 -19.13 15.93
CA ALA A 128 -10.48 -18.28 15.08
C ALA A 128 -9.74 -17.79 13.82
N LEU A 129 -8.40 -17.65 13.88
CA LEU A 129 -7.55 -17.25 12.73
C LEU A 129 -7.15 -18.45 11.86
N SER A 130 -7.08 -19.66 12.42
CA SER A 130 -6.68 -20.87 11.71
C SER A 130 -7.46 -22.06 12.28
N PRO A 131 -8.70 -22.28 11.80
CA PRO A 131 -9.56 -23.34 12.33
C PRO A 131 -8.99 -24.75 12.13
N ASP A 132 -8.24 -24.95 11.07
CA ASP A 132 -7.56 -26.20 10.73
C ASP A 132 -6.16 -26.32 11.33
N HIS A 133 -5.68 -25.31 12.07
CA HIS A 133 -4.34 -25.19 12.67
C HIS A 133 -3.18 -25.25 11.67
N GLN A 134 -3.44 -25.28 10.37
CA GLN A 134 -2.41 -25.52 9.37
C GLN A 134 -1.67 -24.24 8.96
N LYS A 135 -2.37 -23.11 8.83
CA LYS A 135 -1.77 -21.91 8.28
C LYS A 135 -2.30 -20.62 8.89
N VAL A 136 -1.38 -19.81 9.39
CA VAL A 136 -1.61 -18.42 9.80
C VAL A 136 -0.51 -17.56 9.19
N TRP A 137 -0.83 -16.32 8.86
CA TRP A 137 0.15 -15.34 8.43
C TRP A 137 0.58 -14.49 9.61
N ILE A 138 1.89 -14.32 9.79
CA ILE A 138 2.47 -13.34 10.71
C ILE A 138 3.15 -12.28 9.86
N LYS A 139 2.67 -11.06 9.98
CA LYS A 139 3.15 -9.92 9.19
C LYS A 139 3.63 -8.82 10.12
N ARG A 140 4.69 -8.10 9.74
CA ARG A 140 5.11 -6.89 10.45
C ARG A 140 3.92 -5.93 10.58
N GLY A 141 3.69 -5.38 11.78
CA GLY A 141 2.48 -4.66 12.13
C GLY A 141 2.62 -3.14 12.19
N ASP A 142 3.83 -2.63 12.45
CA ASP A 142 4.11 -1.20 12.69
C ASP A 142 4.20 -0.37 11.40
N VAL A 143 4.74 -0.96 10.33
CA VAL A 143 4.90 -0.32 9.01
C VAL A 143 4.59 -1.32 7.89
N HIS A 144 4.90 -0.96 6.66
CA HIS A 144 4.92 -1.91 5.53
C HIS A 144 6.01 -2.97 5.67
N ALA A 145 5.89 -4.04 4.87
CA ALA A 145 6.96 -5.02 4.73
C ALA A 145 8.19 -4.36 4.05
N GLU A 146 9.31 -4.34 4.75
CA GLU A 146 10.59 -3.83 4.26
C GLU A 146 11.51 -4.96 3.76
N ARG A 147 11.23 -6.18 4.20
CA ARG A 147 11.99 -7.40 3.89
C ARG A 147 11.05 -8.58 3.64
N PRO A 148 11.49 -9.60 2.91
CA PRO A 148 10.69 -10.82 2.71
C PRO A 148 10.25 -11.46 4.03
N GLU A 149 11.11 -11.40 5.08
CA GLU A 149 10.86 -11.97 6.40
C GLU A 149 9.82 -11.21 7.21
N ASP A 150 9.32 -10.08 6.71
CA ASP A 150 8.26 -9.31 7.35
C ASP A 150 6.86 -9.89 7.08
N VAL A 151 6.77 -10.92 6.23
CA VAL A 151 5.54 -11.64 5.92
C VAL A 151 5.83 -13.13 5.91
N LEU A 152 5.40 -13.84 6.95
CA LEU A 152 5.65 -15.26 7.13
C LEU A 152 4.33 -16.05 7.15
N ALA A 153 4.27 -17.14 6.41
CA ALA A 153 3.24 -18.16 6.58
C ALA A 153 3.78 -19.25 7.50
N THR A 154 3.03 -19.61 8.53
CA THR A 154 3.45 -20.62 9.52
C THR A 154 2.26 -21.41 10.03
N SER A 155 2.51 -22.59 10.64
CA SER A 155 1.49 -23.30 11.41
C SER A 155 1.32 -22.65 12.80
N LEU A 156 0.23 -22.97 13.49
CA LEU A 156 0.05 -22.47 14.86
C LEU A 156 1.09 -23.00 15.83
N GLU A 157 1.60 -24.22 15.62
CA GLU A 157 2.67 -24.81 16.45
C GLU A 157 3.98 -24.03 16.34
N ALA A 158 4.33 -23.55 15.14
CA ALA A 158 5.55 -22.79 14.89
C ALA A 158 5.37 -21.26 15.09
N ALA A 159 4.16 -20.79 15.38
CA ALA A 159 3.86 -19.38 15.50
C ALA A 159 4.66 -18.68 16.62
N ALA A 160 4.94 -19.38 17.71
CA ALA A 160 5.74 -18.84 18.82
C ALA A 160 7.18 -18.52 18.42
N GLU A 161 7.83 -19.43 17.66
CA GLU A 161 9.18 -19.23 17.15
C GLU A 161 9.21 -18.08 16.12
N ALA A 162 8.23 -18.05 15.22
CA ALA A 162 8.08 -16.97 14.26
C ALA A 162 7.92 -15.60 14.96
N LEU A 163 7.11 -15.53 16.02
CA LEU A 163 6.93 -14.31 16.82
C LEU A 163 8.24 -13.84 17.47
N GLN A 164 9.04 -14.77 18.01
CA GLN A 164 10.35 -14.46 18.57
C GLN A 164 11.31 -13.86 17.53
N ALA A 165 11.24 -14.29 16.28
CA ALA A 165 12.05 -13.74 15.19
C ALA A 165 11.72 -12.27 14.93
N PHE A 166 10.45 -11.85 15.02
CA PHE A 166 10.06 -10.44 14.94
C PHE A 166 10.56 -9.63 16.15
N THR A 167 10.40 -10.18 17.35
CA THR A 167 10.92 -9.56 18.59
C THR A 167 12.43 -9.35 18.54
N GLY A 168 13.17 -10.36 18.08
CA GLY A 168 14.64 -10.29 17.95
C GLY A 168 15.12 -9.22 16.96
N ARG A 169 14.27 -8.84 16.02
CA ARG A 169 14.54 -7.72 15.08
C ARG A 169 14.06 -6.36 15.60
N GLY A 170 13.54 -6.29 16.82
CA GLY A 170 13.03 -5.04 17.42
C GLY A 170 11.71 -4.56 16.82
N ILE A 171 10.97 -5.40 16.13
CA ILE A 171 9.64 -5.07 15.59
C ILE A 171 8.62 -5.13 16.72
N PRO A 172 7.95 -4.01 17.09
CA PRO A 172 7.12 -3.98 18.31
C PRO A 172 5.78 -4.68 18.15
N TRP A 173 5.23 -4.70 16.92
CA TRP A 173 3.90 -5.21 16.63
C TRP A 173 3.89 -6.12 15.42
N VAL A 174 3.06 -7.16 15.49
CA VAL A 174 2.75 -8.04 14.37
C VAL A 174 1.24 -8.09 14.11
N ALA A 175 0.88 -8.42 12.90
CA ALA A 175 -0.48 -8.79 12.52
C ALA A 175 -0.54 -10.31 12.32
N LEU A 176 -1.31 -10.98 13.16
CA LEU A 176 -1.68 -12.38 12.99
C LEU A 176 -2.93 -12.44 12.12
N GLN A 177 -2.81 -12.97 10.92
CA GLN A 177 -3.88 -12.90 9.92
C GLN A 177 -4.29 -14.29 9.45
N GLU A 178 -5.61 -14.48 9.35
CA GLU A 178 -6.23 -15.66 8.75
C GLU A 178 -5.68 -15.93 7.34
N HIS A 179 -5.47 -17.20 7.02
CA HIS A 179 -5.17 -17.58 5.65
C HIS A 179 -6.44 -17.66 4.82
N VAL A 180 -6.48 -16.90 3.74
CA VAL A 180 -7.54 -16.98 2.73
C VAL A 180 -7.07 -17.89 1.61
N PRO A 181 -7.73 -19.03 1.34
CA PRO A 181 -7.34 -19.93 0.26
C PRO A 181 -7.70 -19.38 -1.12
N GLY A 182 -7.19 -20.01 -2.15
CA GLY A 182 -7.49 -19.72 -3.55
C GLY A 182 -6.41 -18.91 -4.26
N PRO A 183 -6.57 -18.65 -5.56
CA PRO A 183 -5.62 -17.86 -6.34
C PRO A 183 -5.55 -16.43 -5.84
N VAL A 184 -4.34 -15.88 -5.88
CA VAL A 184 -4.08 -14.49 -5.52
C VAL A 184 -3.84 -13.66 -6.78
N VAL A 185 -4.47 -12.50 -6.84
CA VAL A 185 -4.24 -11.52 -7.91
C VAL A 185 -3.63 -10.25 -7.34
N LYS A 186 -2.71 -9.65 -8.09
CA LYS A 186 -2.20 -8.30 -7.84
C LYS A 186 -2.98 -7.30 -8.67
N PHE A 187 -3.43 -6.24 -8.04
CA PHE A 187 -4.14 -5.15 -8.70
C PHE A 187 -3.42 -3.82 -8.54
N TYR A 188 -3.71 -2.90 -9.46
CA TYR A 188 -3.21 -1.53 -9.48
C TYR A 188 -4.34 -0.59 -9.92
N GLY A 189 -4.47 0.53 -9.23
CA GLY A 189 -5.53 1.49 -9.51
C GLY A 189 -5.10 2.95 -9.33
N VAL A 190 -5.78 3.79 -10.08
CA VAL A 190 -5.80 5.25 -9.88
C VAL A 190 -7.24 5.65 -9.66
N THR A 191 -7.48 6.47 -8.65
CA THR A 191 -8.83 6.87 -8.25
C THR A 191 -9.62 7.48 -9.42
N ASP A 192 -10.95 7.58 -9.30
CA ASP A 192 -11.92 7.95 -10.35
C ASP A 192 -12.01 6.98 -11.55
N GLY A 193 -11.43 5.78 -11.43
CA GLY A 193 -11.54 4.73 -12.43
C GLY A 193 -10.72 4.95 -13.70
N ARG A 194 -9.83 5.95 -13.74
CA ARG A 194 -8.95 6.25 -14.90
C ARG A 194 -8.01 5.13 -15.25
N PHE A 195 -7.62 4.33 -14.25
CA PHE A 195 -6.75 3.19 -14.43
C PHE A 195 -7.12 2.07 -13.46
N PHE A 196 -7.25 0.87 -13.98
CA PHE A 196 -7.32 -0.35 -13.19
C PHE A 196 -6.79 -1.52 -14.02
N ASN A 197 -5.79 -2.21 -13.49
CA ASN A 197 -5.22 -3.41 -14.09
C ASN A 197 -4.85 -4.44 -13.02
N TRP A 198 -4.80 -5.71 -13.42
CA TRP A 198 -4.46 -6.80 -12.52
C TRP A 198 -3.81 -7.98 -13.27
N TYR A 199 -3.17 -8.87 -12.52
CA TYR A 199 -2.65 -10.15 -13.01
C TYR A 199 -2.60 -11.19 -11.89
N GLY A 200 -2.53 -12.50 -12.26
CA GLY A 200 -2.38 -13.59 -11.29
C GLY A 200 -1.01 -13.57 -10.63
N SER A 201 -0.97 -13.55 -9.29
CA SER A 201 0.28 -13.45 -8.53
C SER A 201 1.17 -14.69 -8.71
N ASP A 202 0.57 -15.89 -8.70
CA ASP A 202 1.30 -17.16 -8.76
C ASP A 202 1.95 -17.40 -10.13
N ALA A 203 1.26 -17.05 -11.20
CA ALA A 203 1.76 -17.18 -12.57
C ALA A 203 2.65 -16.01 -13.03
N GLY A 204 2.67 -14.94 -12.25
CA GLY A 204 3.35 -13.69 -12.60
C GLY A 204 2.72 -12.95 -13.78
N PHE A 205 3.29 -11.80 -14.12
CA PHE A 205 2.82 -11.01 -15.27
C PHE A 205 3.09 -11.76 -16.59
N GLY A 206 2.04 -11.88 -17.43
CA GLY A 206 2.10 -12.63 -18.68
C GLY A 206 1.79 -14.12 -18.56
N GLY A 207 1.62 -14.64 -17.34
CA GLY A 207 1.15 -15.99 -17.09
C GLY A 207 -0.37 -16.15 -17.24
N GLU A 208 -0.85 -17.36 -17.04
CA GLU A 208 -2.28 -17.66 -17.10
C GLU A 208 -3.05 -16.89 -16.01
N ARG A 209 -4.11 -16.20 -16.43
CA ARG A 209 -4.95 -15.46 -15.49
C ARG A 209 -5.95 -16.42 -14.81
N PRO A 210 -6.09 -16.38 -13.48
CA PRO A 210 -7.17 -17.10 -12.83
C PRO A 210 -8.54 -16.57 -13.26
N VAL A 211 -9.53 -17.45 -13.25
CA VAL A 211 -10.93 -17.07 -13.52
C VAL A 211 -11.46 -16.34 -12.29
N VAL A 212 -11.75 -15.05 -12.42
CA VAL A 212 -12.25 -14.18 -11.36
C VAL A 212 -13.31 -13.21 -11.88
N ASP A 213 -14.20 -12.76 -10.99
CA ASP A 213 -15.11 -11.65 -11.31
C ASP A 213 -14.37 -10.31 -11.23
N GLU A 214 -13.96 -9.78 -12.38
CA GLU A 214 -13.22 -8.53 -12.49
C GLU A 214 -14.00 -7.32 -11.98
N ASN A 215 -15.33 -7.31 -12.08
CA ASN A 215 -16.15 -6.20 -11.59
C ASN A 215 -16.15 -6.16 -10.07
N ARG A 216 -16.28 -7.32 -9.43
CA ARG A 216 -16.18 -7.43 -7.96
C ARG A 216 -14.77 -7.11 -7.46
N LEU A 217 -13.73 -7.58 -8.17
CA LEU A 217 -12.35 -7.22 -7.86
C LEU A 217 -12.14 -5.71 -7.89
N LYS A 218 -12.59 -5.07 -8.97
CA LYS A 218 -12.48 -3.62 -9.15
C LYS A 218 -13.26 -2.88 -8.06
N ALA A 219 -14.51 -3.26 -7.80
CA ALA A 219 -15.34 -2.63 -6.76
C ALA A 219 -14.66 -2.71 -5.38
N LEU A 220 -14.18 -3.90 -4.98
CA LEU A 220 -13.46 -4.13 -3.72
C LEU A 220 -12.20 -3.25 -3.62
N ALA A 221 -11.41 -3.18 -4.67
CA ALA A 221 -10.16 -2.41 -4.70
C ALA A 221 -10.41 -0.90 -4.52
N PHE A 222 -11.41 -0.34 -5.22
CA PHE A 222 -11.76 1.08 -5.12
C PHE A 222 -12.43 1.41 -3.78
N GLU A 223 -13.25 0.53 -3.23
CA GLU A 223 -13.84 0.70 -1.90
C GLU A 223 -12.73 0.72 -0.82
N ALA A 224 -11.78 -0.22 -0.86
CA ALA A 224 -10.64 -0.24 0.03
C ALA A 224 -9.80 1.03 -0.08
N ALA A 225 -9.50 1.48 -1.29
CA ALA A 225 -8.77 2.72 -1.53
C ALA A 225 -9.51 3.94 -0.95
N ALA A 226 -10.83 4.02 -1.10
CA ALA A 226 -11.66 5.09 -0.55
C ALA A 226 -11.64 5.10 0.98
N ILE A 227 -11.76 3.94 1.64
CA ILE A 227 -11.68 3.80 3.11
C ILE A 227 -10.33 4.31 3.65
N LEU A 228 -9.24 4.07 2.92
CA LEU A 228 -7.89 4.49 3.30
C LEU A 228 -7.52 5.89 2.80
N GLY A 229 -8.33 6.48 1.91
CA GLY A 229 -8.10 7.78 1.28
C GLY A 229 -7.02 7.75 0.19
N LEU A 230 -6.76 6.59 -0.41
CA LEU A 230 -5.73 6.40 -1.42
C LEU A 230 -6.20 6.85 -2.81
N GLU A 231 -5.29 7.46 -3.56
CA GLU A 231 -5.52 7.95 -4.91
C GLU A 231 -4.73 7.16 -5.96
N VAL A 232 -3.51 6.79 -5.61
CA VAL A 232 -2.61 5.92 -6.38
C VAL A 232 -2.31 4.71 -5.51
N PHE A 233 -2.80 3.54 -5.89
CA PHE A 233 -2.83 2.37 -5.02
C PHE A 233 -2.65 1.06 -5.78
N GLY A 234 -2.36 0.02 -5.04
CA GLY A 234 -2.36 -1.37 -5.51
C GLY A 234 -2.30 -2.33 -4.34
N GLY A 235 -2.56 -3.59 -4.62
CA GLY A 235 -2.63 -4.57 -3.55
C GLY A 235 -2.81 -6.00 -4.04
N ASP A 236 -3.18 -6.84 -3.10
CA ASP A 236 -3.36 -8.28 -3.29
C ASP A 236 -4.76 -8.70 -2.85
N VAL A 237 -5.43 -9.49 -3.66
CA VAL A 237 -6.76 -10.05 -3.40
C VAL A 237 -6.72 -11.56 -3.60
N ALA A 238 -7.23 -12.33 -2.63
CA ALA A 238 -7.46 -13.76 -2.78
C ALA A 238 -8.89 -14.05 -3.23
N PHE A 239 -9.06 -15.13 -3.97
CA PHE A 239 -10.36 -15.60 -4.45
C PHE A 239 -10.62 -17.02 -3.96
N PRO A 240 -11.24 -17.22 -2.77
CA PRO A 240 -11.71 -18.53 -2.34
C PRO A 240 -12.66 -19.18 -3.35
N GLU A 241 -13.46 -18.34 -3.99
CA GLU A 241 -14.38 -18.66 -5.08
C GLU A 241 -14.22 -17.57 -6.17
N PRO A 242 -14.50 -17.87 -7.46
CA PRO A 242 -14.27 -16.93 -8.55
C PRO A 242 -14.98 -15.57 -8.41
N ASP A 243 -16.12 -15.54 -7.71
CA ASP A 243 -16.95 -14.35 -7.49
C ASP A 243 -16.84 -13.76 -6.08
N ARG A 244 -15.90 -14.28 -5.25
CA ARG A 244 -15.73 -13.89 -3.84
C ARG A 244 -14.33 -13.33 -3.57
N PRO A 245 -14.06 -12.07 -3.97
CA PRO A 245 -12.79 -11.43 -3.66
C PRO A 245 -12.67 -11.12 -2.17
N VAL A 246 -11.48 -11.35 -1.61
CA VAL A 246 -11.10 -10.99 -0.24
C VAL A 246 -9.79 -10.21 -0.31
N LEU A 247 -9.80 -8.94 0.12
CA LEU A 247 -8.61 -8.10 0.14
C LEU A 247 -7.59 -8.63 1.15
N ILE A 248 -6.36 -8.90 0.72
CA ILE A 248 -5.28 -9.35 1.62
C ILE A 248 -4.39 -8.19 2.05
N ASP A 249 -4.09 -7.29 1.12
CA ASP A 249 -3.21 -6.14 1.34
C ASP A 249 -3.51 -5.03 0.35
N ILE A 250 -3.24 -3.76 0.74
CA ILE A 250 -3.32 -2.60 -0.13
C ILE A 250 -2.27 -1.57 0.30
N ASN A 251 -1.62 -0.97 -0.69
CA ASN A 251 -0.48 -0.09 -0.51
C ASN A 251 -0.62 1.18 -1.33
N ASP A 252 -0.03 2.28 -0.83
CA ASP A 252 0.19 3.51 -1.56
C ASP A 252 1.35 3.39 -2.55
N TRP A 253 1.26 4.09 -3.68
CA TRP A 253 2.29 4.15 -4.71
C TRP A 253 3.00 2.82 -4.97
N PRO A 254 2.30 1.77 -5.43
CA PRO A 254 2.95 0.53 -5.84
C PRO A 254 3.80 0.76 -7.09
N SER A 255 4.69 -0.18 -7.41
CA SER A 255 5.65 -0.03 -8.51
C SER A 255 5.02 0.04 -9.91
N PHE A 256 3.77 -0.45 -10.08
CA PHE A 256 3.10 -0.60 -11.38
C PHE A 256 3.95 -1.29 -12.46
N ALA A 257 4.96 -2.06 -12.06
CA ALA A 257 6.02 -2.55 -12.96
C ALA A 257 5.51 -3.14 -14.28
N PRO A 258 4.42 -3.96 -14.32
CA PRO A 258 3.91 -4.50 -15.57
C PRO A 258 3.16 -3.48 -16.45
N PHE A 259 2.69 -2.37 -15.88
CA PHE A 259 1.78 -1.41 -16.54
C PHE A 259 2.28 0.03 -16.41
N ARG A 260 3.59 0.22 -16.19
CA ARG A 260 4.18 1.50 -15.76
C ARG A 260 3.82 2.69 -16.63
N ASP A 261 3.95 2.56 -17.94
CA ASP A 261 3.73 3.68 -18.86
C ASP A 261 2.26 4.10 -18.92
N ASP A 262 1.35 3.12 -18.92
CA ASP A 262 -0.09 3.40 -18.90
C ASP A 262 -0.51 4.01 -17.54
N ALA A 263 0.01 3.46 -16.45
CA ALA A 263 -0.23 3.98 -15.12
C ALA A 263 0.31 5.42 -14.97
N ALA A 264 1.54 5.70 -15.41
CA ALA A 264 2.13 7.03 -15.34
C ALA A 264 1.30 8.07 -16.10
N ARG A 265 0.80 7.73 -17.30
CA ARG A 265 -0.12 8.60 -18.06
C ARG A 265 -1.42 8.86 -17.31
N ALA A 266 -2.01 7.80 -16.75
CA ALA A 266 -3.27 7.93 -16.00
C ALA A 266 -3.10 8.75 -14.70
N ILE A 267 -2.02 8.52 -13.97
CA ILE A 267 -1.67 9.27 -12.76
C ILE A 267 -1.47 10.76 -13.11
N ALA A 268 -0.69 11.07 -14.14
CA ALA A 268 -0.46 12.46 -14.56
C ALA A 268 -1.77 13.15 -14.98
N ALA A 269 -2.63 12.47 -15.74
CA ALA A 269 -3.94 12.98 -16.12
C ALA A 269 -4.84 13.22 -14.90
N TYR A 270 -4.85 12.30 -13.94
CA TYR A 270 -5.57 12.45 -12.68
C TYR A 270 -5.09 13.69 -11.89
N ILE A 271 -3.78 13.83 -11.71
CA ILE A 271 -3.15 14.92 -10.97
C ILE A 271 -3.50 16.26 -11.60
N THR A 272 -3.36 16.38 -12.92
CA THR A 272 -3.68 17.61 -13.66
C THR A 272 -5.14 18.01 -13.51
N HIS A 273 -6.05 17.03 -13.61
CA HIS A 273 -7.47 17.26 -13.39
C HIS A 273 -7.76 17.72 -11.95
N ARG A 274 -7.24 17.03 -10.95
CA ARG A 274 -7.42 17.37 -9.53
C ARG A 274 -6.87 18.75 -9.19
N PHE A 275 -5.70 19.10 -9.74
CA PHE A 275 -5.08 20.41 -9.52
C PHE A 275 -5.89 21.55 -10.15
N ALA A 276 -6.47 21.35 -11.34
CA ALA A 276 -7.31 22.34 -12.01
C ALA A 276 -8.59 22.63 -11.19
N HIS A 277 -9.23 21.60 -10.64
CA HIS A 277 -10.45 21.76 -9.85
C HIS A 277 -10.25 22.44 -8.48
N ARG A 278 -9.04 22.38 -7.90
CA ARG A 278 -8.72 23.10 -6.65
C ARG A 278 -8.81 24.62 -6.80
N LYS A 279 -8.51 25.16 -7.99
CA LYS A 279 -8.52 26.63 -8.23
C LYS A 279 -9.92 27.22 -8.26
N HIS A 280 -10.97 26.42 -8.21
CA HIS A 280 -12.37 26.83 -8.32
C HIS A 280 -13.20 26.51 -7.06
N SER A 281 -12.59 25.95 -6.00
CA SER A 281 -13.18 25.70 -4.69
C SER A 281 -12.60 26.65 -3.64
#